data_32432ba7fceaf2595c1ca8757cee71ab
#
_entry.id   32432ba7fceaf2595c1ca8757cee71ab
#
_cell.length_a   1.000
_cell.length_b   1.000
_cell.length_c   1.000
_cell.angle_alpha   90.00
_cell.angle_beta   90.00
_cell.angle_gamma   90.00
#
_symmetry.space_group_name_H-M   'P 1'
#
loop_
_entity.id
_entity.type
_entity.pdbx_description
1 polymer ?
#
loop_
_entity_poly.entity_id
_entity_poly.type
_entity_poly.pdbx_seq_one_letter_code
_entity_poly.pdbx_strand_id
1 'polypeptide(L)'
;RGLGDVYKRQEYLMALKPVPSPYLVNGELSEKAKRGRKVYEKFNCDECHSGPYYTDMKMHRIGEDIEFENGWDTPTLREVWRTAPYLFDGRAATMEEVFTVHKHGIEKKISAKEAEELAEYVNSL
;
A
#
# COMPACT_ATOMS: atom_id res chain seq x y z
N ARG A 1 22.84 -28.90 -8.04
CA ARG A 1 22.44 -27.54 -8.47
C ARG A 1 23.61 -26.60 -8.22
N GLY A 2 24.09 -25.97 -9.25
CA GLY A 2 25.25 -25.09 -9.16
C GLY A 2 24.91 -23.64 -8.96
N LEU A 3 25.93 -22.79 -8.72
CA LEU A 3 25.81 -21.34 -8.60
C LEU A 3 25.10 -20.71 -9.81
N GLY A 4 25.16 -21.30 -11.00
CA GLY A 4 24.49 -20.84 -12.19
C GLY A 4 22.96 -20.73 -12.02
N ASP A 5 22.31 -21.62 -11.26
CA ASP A 5 20.87 -21.57 -11.00
C ASP A 5 20.52 -20.44 -10.02
N VAL A 6 21.40 -20.13 -9.08
CA VAL A 6 21.26 -19.00 -8.18
C VAL A 6 21.30 -17.68 -8.96
N TYR A 7 22.29 -17.53 -9.85
CA TYR A 7 22.41 -16.33 -10.70
C TYR A 7 21.21 -16.15 -11.63
N LYS A 8 20.72 -17.22 -12.25
CA LYS A 8 19.53 -17.17 -13.11
C LYS A 8 18.29 -16.72 -12.34
N ARG A 9 18.10 -17.20 -11.11
CA ARG A 9 16.99 -16.77 -10.26
C ARG A 9 17.13 -15.29 -9.88
N GLN A 10 18.34 -14.86 -9.55
CA GLN A 10 18.62 -13.47 -9.22
C GLN A 10 18.34 -12.54 -10.40
N GLU A 11 18.83 -12.87 -11.59
CA GLU A 11 18.56 -12.12 -12.83
C GLU A 11 17.06 -12.06 -13.15
N TYR A 12 16.35 -13.17 -12.96
CA TYR A 12 14.91 -13.21 -13.14
C TYR A 12 14.20 -12.22 -12.18
N LEU A 13 14.54 -12.26 -10.89
CA LEU A 13 13.94 -11.36 -9.89
C LEU A 13 14.24 -9.89 -10.21
N MET A 14 15.46 -9.58 -10.63
CA MET A 14 15.86 -8.22 -11.00
C MET A 14 15.20 -7.73 -12.28
N ALA A 15 14.80 -8.64 -13.16
CA ALA A 15 14.09 -8.32 -14.40
C ALA A 15 12.58 -8.07 -14.21
N LEU A 16 12.03 -8.45 -13.06
CA LEU A 16 10.62 -8.21 -12.76
C LEU A 16 10.33 -6.71 -12.66
N LYS A 17 9.25 -6.31 -13.31
CA LYS A 17 8.75 -4.93 -13.25
C LYS A 17 7.33 -4.94 -12.66
N PRO A 18 6.95 -3.92 -11.90
CA PRO A 18 5.58 -3.77 -11.44
C PRO A 18 4.59 -3.78 -12.61
N VAL A 19 3.46 -4.45 -12.42
CA VAL A 19 2.36 -4.44 -13.39
C VAL A 19 1.59 -3.13 -13.22
N PRO A 20 1.33 -2.38 -14.31
CA PRO A 20 0.54 -1.16 -14.23
C PRO A 20 -0.86 -1.44 -13.64
N SER A 21 -1.29 -0.58 -12.73
CA SER A 21 -2.60 -0.70 -12.12
C SER A 21 -3.74 -0.47 -13.12
N PRO A 22 -4.82 -1.27 -13.06
CA PRO A 22 -6.03 -1.03 -13.85
C PRO A 22 -6.80 0.23 -13.43
N TYR A 23 -6.46 0.83 -12.30
CA TYR A 23 -7.01 2.12 -11.83
C TYR A 23 -6.39 3.33 -12.52
N LEU A 24 -5.33 3.13 -13.29
CA LEU A 24 -4.75 4.19 -14.11
C LEU A 24 -5.61 4.45 -15.36
N VAL A 25 -5.69 5.71 -15.75
CA VAL A 25 -6.36 6.16 -16.98
C VAL A 25 -5.27 6.61 -17.96
N ASN A 26 -5.12 5.90 -19.07
CA ASN A 26 -4.04 6.16 -20.05
C ASN A 26 -2.63 6.19 -19.43
N GLY A 27 -2.38 5.34 -18.41
CA GLY A 27 -1.10 5.26 -17.71
C GLY A 27 -0.88 6.36 -16.66
N GLU A 28 -1.87 7.20 -16.39
CA GLU A 28 -1.81 8.28 -15.41
C GLU A 28 -2.86 8.13 -14.31
N LEU A 29 -2.67 8.85 -13.21
CA LEU A 29 -3.66 8.89 -12.14
C LEU A 29 -4.97 9.50 -12.63
N SER A 30 -6.10 8.85 -12.31
CA SER A 30 -7.43 9.43 -12.50
C SER A 30 -7.59 10.74 -11.70
N GLU A 31 -8.54 11.59 -12.03
CA GLU A 31 -8.84 12.81 -11.26
C GLU A 31 -9.24 12.47 -9.81
N LYS A 32 -9.89 11.32 -9.59
CA LYS A 32 -10.22 10.81 -8.27
C LYS A 32 -8.94 10.41 -7.51
N ALA A 33 -8.03 9.70 -8.14
CA ALA A 33 -6.75 9.32 -7.56
C ALA A 33 -5.85 10.53 -7.25
N LYS A 34 -5.87 11.57 -8.09
CA LYS A 34 -5.16 12.83 -7.79
C LYS A 34 -5.69 13.52 -6.53
N ARG A 35 -7.00 13.49 -6.29
CA ARG A 35 -7.57 13.97 -5.02
C ARG A 35 -7.20 13.05 -3.87
N GLY A 36 -7.21 11.74 -4.09
CA GLY A 36 -6.78 10.75 -3.11
C GLY A 36 -5.32 10.92 -2.67
N ARG A 37 -4.44 11.33 -3.59
CA ARG A 37 -3.06 11.69 -3.24
C ARG A 37 -2.98 12.82 -2.22
N LYS A 38 -3.84 13.83 -2.33
CA LYS A 38 -3.91 14.92 -1.34
C LYS A 38 -4.42 14.40 0.02
N VAL A 39 -5.32 13.43 0.01
CA VAL A 39 -5.78 12.76 1.24
C VAL A 39 -4.64 11.94 1.86
N TYR A 40 -3.86 11.23 1.05
CA TYR A 40 -2.67 10.48 1.46
C TYR A 40 -1.65 11.39 2.19
N GLU A 41 -1.36 12.55 1.60
CA GLU A 41 -0.48 13.56 2.21
C GLU A 41 -1.11 14.17 3.49
N LYS A 42 -2.42 14.42 3.49
CA LYS A 42 -3.15 14.97 4.65
C LYS A 42 -3.09 14.06 5.89
N PHE A 43 -3.09 12.75 5.69
CA PHE A 43 -3.02 11.76 6.77
C PHE A 43 -1.60 11.25 7.02
N ASN A 44 -0.59 11.86 6.41
CA ASN A 44 0.84 11.54 6.57
C ASN A 44 1.16 10.06 6.28
N CYS A 45 0.48 9.46 5.32
CA CYS A 45 0.71 8.06 4.96
C CYS A 45 2.14 7.83 4.44
N ASP A 46 2.77 8.89 3.90
CA ASP A 46 4.14 8.91 3.40
C ASP A 46 5.20 8.84 4.50
N GLU A 47 4.86 9.02 5.78
CA GLU A 47 5.81 8.83 6.87
C GLU A 47 6.31 7.37 6.95
N CYS A 48 5.43 6.41 6.68
CA CYS A 48 5.77 4.99 6.63
C CYS A 48 5.87 4.49 5.18
N HIS A 49 4.87 4.81 4.36
CA HIS A 49 4.81 4.40 2.95
C HIS A 49 5.50 5.42 2.03
N SER A 50 6.82 5.53 2.15
CA SER A 50 7.64 6.53 1.45
C SER A 50 8.49 5.94 0.32
N GLY A 51 9.09 6.84 -0.46
CA GLY A 51 10.01 6.50 -1.54
C GLY A 51 9.34 5.84 -2.75
N PRO A 52 10.13 5.35 -3.71
CA PRO A 52 9.63 4.82 -4.99
C PRO A 52 8.87 3.49 -4.84
N TYR A 53 9.04 2.79 -3.72
CA TYR A 53 8.38 1.53 -3.42
C TYR A 53 7.28 1.67 -2.35
N TYR A 54 7.02 2.88 -1.85
CA TYR A 54 6.01 3.14 -0.82
C TYR A 54 6.20 2.27 0.44
N THR A 55 7.45 2.20 0.91
CA THR A 55 7.84 1.56 2.17
C THR A 55 9.12 2.18 2.69
N ASP A 56 9.20 2.37 3.99
CA ASP A 56 10.43 2.79 4.67
C ASP A 56 11.28 1.61 5.15
N MET A 57 10.82 0.37 4.91
CA MET A 57 11.44 -0.89 5.34
C MET A 57 11.70 -0.97 6.85
N LYS A 58 10.83 -0.34 7.65
CA LYS A 58 10.89 -0.35 9.11
C LYS A 58 9.69 -1.04 9.72
N MET A 59 9.82 -1.35 11.00
CA MET A 59 8.75 -1.91 11.81
C MET A 59 7.98 -0.79 12.52
N HIS A 60 6.65 -0.82 12.45
CA HIS A 60 5.79 0.15 13.13
C HIS A 60 4.67 -0.54 13.89
N ARG A 61 4.34 0.02 15.06
CA ARG A 61 3.12 -0.34 15.78
C ARG A 61 2.03 0.61 15.31
N ILE A 62 1.06 0.10 14.59
CA ILE A 62 0.01 0.92 13.99
C ILE A 62 -1.37 0.29 14.23
N GLY A 63 -2.37 1.15 14.48
CA GLY A 63 -3.73 0.71 14.70
C GLY A 63 -3.92 -0.10 15.98
N GLU A 64 -4.80 -1.08 15.91
CA GLU A 64 -5.17 -1.96 17.03
C GLU A 64 -4.23 -3.17 17.19
N ASP A 65 -3.29 -3.34 16.27
CA ASP A 65 -2.42 -4.52 16.17
C ASP A 65 -1.22 -4.40 17.13
N ILE A 66 -1.51 -4.53 18.42
CA ILE A 66 -0.52 -4.42 19.51
C ILE A 66 0.10 -5.75 19.92
N GLU A 67 -0.29 -6.85 19.29
CA GLU A 67 0.11 -8.21 19.66
C GLU A 67 1.63 -8.46 19.52
N PHE A 68 2.28 -7.71 18.63
CA PHE A 68 3.71 -7.83 18.40
C PHE A 68 4.47 -6.63 18.97
N GLU A 69 5.40 -6.91 19.86
CA GLU A 69 6.18 -5.89 20.56
C GLU A 69 6.89 -4.91 19.61
N ASN A 70 7.42 -5.43 18.51
CA ASN A 70 8.14 -4.63 17.50
C ASN A 70 7.23 -4.04 16.40
N GLY A 71 5.93 -4.35 16.42
CA GLY A 71 5.00 -3.97 15.37
C GLY A 71 5.14 -4.79 14.09
N TRP A 72 4.76 -4.20 12.97
CA TRP A 72 4.73 -4.83 11.65
C TRP A 72 5.68 -4.14 10.69
N ASP A 73 6.30 -4.92 9.83
CA ASP A 73 7.08 -4.41 8.71
C ASP A 73 6.19 -3.64 7.74
N THR A 74 6.63 -2.46 7.30
CA THR A 74 5.88 -1.65 6.34
C THR A 74 5.93 -2.30 4.96
N PRO A 75 4.81 -2.84 4.45
CA PRO A 75 4.80 -3.45 3.13
C PRO A 75 4.85 -2.37 2.05
N THR A 76 5.36 -2.74 0.87
CA THR A 76 5.20 -1.90 -0.33
C THR A 76 3.73 -1.73 -0.69
N LEU A 77 3.35 -0.54 -1.18
CA LEU A 77 2.03 -0.33 -1.78
C LEU A 77 2.02 -0.56 -3.30
N ARG A 78 3.16 -0.88 -3.91
CA ARG A 78 3.20 -1.24 -5.33
C ARG A 78 2.37 -2.49 -5.58
N GLU A 79 1.49 -2.40 -6.58
CA GLU A 79 0.59 -3.49 -6.99
C GLU A 79 -0.39 -3.95 -5.88
N VAL A 80 -0.62 -3.12 -4.86
CA VAL A 80 -1.53 -3.47 -3.75
C VAL A 80 -2.96 -3.73 -4.23
N TRP A 81 -3.36 -3.17 -5.36
CA TRP A 81 -4.68 -3.36 -5.98
C TRP A 81 -5.04 -4.83 -6.24
N ARG A 82 -4.04 -5.74 -6.35
CA ARG A 82 -4.26 -7.16 -6.61
C ARG A 82 -3.99 -8.08 -5.42
N THR A 83 -3.72 -7.53 -4.23
CA THR A 83 -3.33 -8.32 -3.07
C THR A 83 -4.39 -8.40 -1.96
N ALA A 84 -5.64 -8.01 -2.26
CA ALA A 84 -6.74 -8.20 -1.32
C ALA A 84 -6.88 -9.69 -0.89
N PRO A 85 -7.32 -9.98 0.33
CA PRO A 85 -7.70 -9.06 1.41
C PRO A 85 -6.49 -8.42 2.10
N TYR A 86 -6.71 -7.28 2.74
CA TYR A 86 -5.66 -6.41 3.28
C TYR A 86 -5.46 -6.57 4.79
N LEU A 87 -4.41 -5.92 5.30
CA LEU A 87 -3.85 -6.04 6.65
C LEU A 87 -3.20 -7.42 6.87
N PHE A 88 -2.50 -7.57 8.00
CA PHE A 88 -1.64 -8.75 8.21
C PHE A 88 -2.40 -10.10 8.24
N ASP A 89 -3.66 -10.08 8.62
CA ASP A 89 -4.52 -11.26 8.72
C ASP A 89 -5.65 -11.29 7.67
N GLY A 90 -5.68 -10.33 6.75
CA GLY A 90 -6.69 -10.24 5.71
C GLY A 90 -8.07 -9.79 6.19
N ARG A 91 -8.15 -9.10 7.35
CA ARG A 91 -9.43 -8.67 7.94
C ARG A 91 -10.16 -7.60 7.14
N ALA A 92 -9.48 -6.85 6.28
CA ALA A 92 -10.09 -5.84 5.42
C ALA A 92 -10.28 -6.40 4.00
N ALA A 93 -11.52 -6.56 3.57
CA ALA A 93 -11.85 -7.09 2.25
C ALA A 93 -11.58 -6.07 1.14
N THR A 94 -11.73 -4.78 1.45
CA THR A 94 -11.52 -3.68 0.51
C THR A 94 -10.53 -2.67 1.05
N MET A 95 -9.96 -1.85 0.15
CA MET A 95 -9.03 -0.79 0.56
C MET A 95 -9.75 0.29 1.39
N GLU A 96 -11.02 0.57 1.11
CA GLU A 96 -11.82 1.50 1.91
C GLU A 96 -11.99 1.03 3.35
N GLU A 97 -12.18 -0.29 3.57
CA GLU A 97 -12.28 -0.86 4.92
C GLU A 97 -11.01 -0.68 5.75
N VAL A 98 -9.85 -0.69 5.11
CA VAL A 98 -8.56 -0.40 5.77
C VAL A 98 -8.60 0.95 6.49
N PHE A 99 -9.25 1.95 5.90
CA PHE A 99 -9.30 3.31 6.42
C PHE A 99 -10.54 3.57 7.29
N THR A 100 -11.70 3.04 6.91
CA THR A 100 -12.98 3.35 7.57
C THR A 100 -13.29 2.45 8.75
N VAL A 101 -13.00 1.16 8.62
CA VAL A 101 -13.28 0.14 9.65
C VAL A 101 -12.08 -0.02 10.58
N HIS A 102 -10.90 -0.28 10.00
CA HIS A 102 -9.69 -0.60 10.76
C HIS A 102 -8.83 0.63 11.08
N LYS A 103 -9.18 1.80 10.55
CA LYS A 103 -8.55 3.09 10.84
C LYS A 103 -7.02 3.07 10.75
N HIS A 104 -6.49 2.26 9.84
CA HIS A 104 -5.06 2.14 9.62
C HIS A 104 -4.44 3.50 9.26
N GLY A 105 -3.57 4.03 10.11
CA GLY A 105 -2.98 5.35 9.95
C GLY A 105 -3.95 6.54 10.03
N ILE A 106 -5.21 6.32 10.41
CA ILE A 106 -6.25 7.35 10.49
C ILE A 106 -6.48 7.76 11.94
N GLU A 107 -5.73 8.74 12.41
CA GLU A 107 -5.87 9.27 13.76
C GLU A 107 -7.06 10.25 13.90
N LYS A 108 -7.46 10.88 12.79
CA LYS A 108 -8.56 11.84 12.74
C LYS A 108 -9.73 11.26 11.96
N LYS A 109 -10.90 11.90 12.08
CA LYS A 109 -12.07 11.47 11.30
C LYS A 109 -11.80 11.62 9.80
N ILE A 110 -11.96 10.52 9.05
CA ILE A 110 -11.98 10.51 7.60
C ILE A 110 -13.43 10.47 7.10
N SER A 111 -13.76 11.26 6.09
CA SER A 111 -15.08 11.19 5.45
C SER A 111 -15.14 10.02 4.47
N ALA A 112 -16.35 9.55 4.17
CA ALA A 112 -16.55 8.49 3.18
C ALA A 112 -15.94 8.84 1.82
N LYS A 113 -16.09 10.11 1.40
CA LYS A 113 -15.50 10.60 0.15
C LYS A 113 -13.97 10.56 0.18
N GLU A 114 -13.35 11.01 1.27
CA GLU A 114 -11.90 10.96 1.41
C GLU A 114 -11.39 9.51 1.42
N ALA A 115 -12.08 8.60 2.10
CA ALA A 115 -11.70 7.18 2.11
C ALA A 115 -11.75 6.57 0.72
N GLU A 116 -12.79 6.88 -0.05
CA GLU A 116 -12.96 6.42 -1.43
C GLU A 116 -11.89 7.01 -2.37
N GLU A 117 -11.57 8.29 -2.25
CA GLU A 117 -10.53 8.94 -3.03
C GLU A 117 -9.12 8.41 -2.66
N LEU A 118 -8.86 8.19 -1.37
CA LEU A 118 -7.63 7.59 -0.89
C LEU A 118 -7.45 6.16 -1.40
N ALA A 119 -8.51 5.35 -1.32
CA ALA A 119 -8.49 3.98 -1.85
C ALA A 119 -8.21 3.95 -3.36
N GLU A 120 -8.81 4.85 -4.13
CA GLU A 120 -8.52 4.99 -5.56
C GLU A 120 -7.05 5.31 -5.83
N TYR A 121 -6.46 6.24 -5.05
CA TYR A 121 -5.04 6.57 -5.18
C TYR A 121 -4.15 5.37 -4.84
N VAL A 122 -4.37 4.73 -3.68
CA VAL A 122 -3.56 3.59 -3.24
C VAL A 122 -3.68 2.42 -4.22
N ASN A 123 -4.86 2.14 -4.73
CA ASN A 123 -5.07 1.12 -5.77
C ASN A 123 -4.46 1.50 -7.14
N SER A 124 -4.08 2.76 -7.34
CA SER A 124 -3.41 3.21 -8.56
C SER A 124 -1.88 3.00 -8.54
N LEU A 125 -1.32 2.56 -7.40
CA LEU A 125 0.13 2.34 -7.19
C LEU A 125 0.56 0.89 -7.60
#